data_abd08c732e8c99831fdbf31c5df6f893
#
_entry.id   abd08c732e8c99831fdbf31c5df6f893
#
_cell.length_a   1.000
_cell.length_b   1.000
_cell.length_c   1.000
_cell.angle_alpha   90.00
_cell.angle_beta   90.00
_cell.angle_gamma   90.00
#
_symmetry.space_group_name_H-M   'P 1'
#
loop_
_entity.id
_entity.type
_entity.pdbx_description
1 polymer ?
#
loop_
_entity_poly.entity_id
_entity_poly.type
_entity_poly.pdbx_seq_one_letter_code
_entity_poly.pdbx_strand_id
1 'polypeptide(L)'
;MIQTPKFVTRLFPKQIWEYPNANNVIYLTFDDGPIPQVSPWVLDQLNAHNAKATFFCIGDNVTKYPAIFNKVIAASHGIGNHTFSHYNGWKTSVKNYIKDIEKCAAVLEGHLSGFVPLFRPPYGRITPKQARILQAQGYSIVMWSVLSKDYDHNISRQQCLKNVITHIKPGSIVVFHDSLKAFKNLQYVLPKVLAHCTKMGWQCKALPVSK
;
A
#
# COMPACT_ATOMS: atom_id res chain seq x y z
N MET A 1 -16.45 -0.69 3.88
CA MET A 1 -16.51 -0.74 2.40
C MET A 1 -15.35 -1.61 1.92
N ILE A 2 -15.61 -2.62 1.08
CA ILE A 2 -14.59 -3.55 0.57
C ILE A 2 -14.10 -3.11 -0.81
N GLN A 3 -15.02 -2.84 -1.69
CA GLN A 3 -14.75 -2.29 -3.02
C GLN A 3 -15.06 -0.80 -3.06
N THR A 4 -14.17 0.00 -3.62
CA THR A 4 -14.38 1.44 -3.77
C THR A 4 -15.45 1.68 -4.84
N PRO A 5 -16.57 2.36 -4.52
CA PRO A 5 -17.62 2.64 -5.48
C PRO A 5 -17.16 3.61 -6.56
N LYS A 6 -17.64 3.43 -7.78
CA LYS A 6 -17.30 4.29 -8.93
C LYS A 6 -17.62 5.78 -8.72
N PHE A 7 -18.65 6.11 -7.94
CA PHE A 7 -18.94 7.51 -7.65
C PHE A 7 -17.84 8.18 -6.83
N VAL A 8 -17.20 7.44 -5.89
CA VAL A 8 -16.07 7.97 -5.10
C VAL A 8 -14.88 8.27 -6.00
N THR A 9 -14.53 7.34 -6.91
CA THR A 9 -13.41 7.54 -7.84
C THR A 9 -13.65 8.73 -8.78
N ARG A 10 -14.91 8.98 -9.15
CA ARG A 10 -15.31 10.16 -9.96
C ARG A 10 -15.22 11.48 -9.19
N LEU A 11 -15.49 11.48 -7.88
CA LEU A 11 -15.34 12.68 -7.04
C LEU A 11 -13.88 13.07 -6.83
N PHE A 12 -12.95 12.11 -6.90
CA PHE A 12 -11.52 12.33 -6.68
C PHE A 12 -10.68 11.80 -7.87
N PRO A 13 -10.84 12.36 -9.07
CA PRO A 13 -10.25 11.82 -10.31
C PRO A 13 -8.72 11.98 -10.36
N LYS A 14 -8.14 12.85 -9.53
CA LYS A 14 -6.69 13.05 -9.43
C LYS A 14 -5.98 12.05 -8.50
N GLN A 15 -6.73 11.16 -7.85
CA GLN A 15 -6.19 10.08 -7.04
C GLN A 15 -6.20 8.78 -7.85
N ILE A 16 -5.21 7.92 -7.63
CA ILE A 16 -5.09 6.64 -8.33
C ILE A 16 -5.85 5.58 -7.52
N TRP A 17 -6.89 5.00 -8.11
CA TRP A 17 -7.75 3.99 -7.49
C TRP A 17 -7.54 2.60 -8.06
N GLU A 18 -7.29 2.50 -9.36
CA GLU A 18 -7.01 1.29 -10.13
C GLU A 18 -6.29 1.67 -11.44
N TYR A 19 -5.76 0.68 -12.14
CA TYR A 19 -5.16 0.83 -13.47
C TYR A 19 -5.98 0.03 -14.50
N PRO A 20 -7.09 0.57 -15.03
CA PRO A 20 -8.08 -0.19 -15.79
C PRO A 20 -7.53 -0.84 -17.08
N ASN A 21 -6.43 -0.32 -17.62
CA ASN A 21 -5.79 -0.84 -18.85
C ASN A 21 -4.63 -1.82 -18.57
N ALA A 22 -4.45 -2.24 -17.33
CA ALA A 22 -3.41 -3.21 -16.97
C ALA A 22 -3.86 -4.63 -17.33
N ASN A 23 -3.41 -5.13 -18.47
CA ASN A 23 -3.71 -6.50 -18.90
C ASN A 23 -3.06 -7.52 -17.97
N ASN A 24 -3.87 -8.40 -17.35
CA ASN A 24 -3.43 -9.49 -16.49
C ASN A 24 -2.49 -9.09 -15.32
N VAL A 25 -2.57 -7.85 -14.85
CA VAL A 25 -1.75 -7.36 -13.72
C VAL A 25 -2.61 -7.01 -12.53
N ILE A 26 -2.20 -7.48 -11.34
CA ILE A 26 -2.75 -7.09 -10.03
C ILE A 26 -1.66 -6.33 -9.27
N TYR A 27 -2.05 -5.25 -8.60
CA TYR A 27 -1.15 -4.45 -7.76
C TYR A 27 -1.46 -4.73 -6.29
N LEU A 28 -0.67 -5.62 -5.68
CA LEU A 28 -0.74 -5.84 -4.24
C LEU A 28 0.04 -4.73 -3.54
N THR A 29 -0.55 -4.17 -2.50
CA THR A 29 0.08 -3.11 -1.70
C THR A 29 -0.01 -3.44 -0.22
N PHE A 30 1.04 -3.07 0.53
CA PHE A 30 1.14 -3.29 1.96
C PHE A 30 1.37 -1.95 2.65
N ASP A 31 0.55 -1.66 3.66
CA ASP A 31 0.63 -0.44 4.45
C ASP A 31 1.16 -0.76 5.86
N ASP A 32 1.70 0.24 6.57
CA ASP A 32 2.13 0.24 7.97
C ASP A 32 3.55 -0.28 8.26
N GLY A 33 4.12 -1.12 7.42
CA GLY A 33 5.48 -1.65 7.63
C GLY A 33 6.61 -0.60 7.47
N PRO A 34 7.87 -1.06 7.52
CA PRO A 34 8.32 -2.42 7.80
C PRO A 34 8.32 -2.76 9.29
N ILE A 35 8.00 -4.01 9.66
CA ILE A 35 8.15 -4.52 11.03
C ILE A 35 8.76 -5.94 11.06
N PRO A 36 9.48 -6.33 12.14
CA PRO A 36 10.31 -7.54 12.16
C PRO A 36 9.60 -8.86 11.86
N GLN A 37 8.41 -9.08 12.41
CA GLN A 37 7.74 -10.38 12.29
C GLN A 37 6.96 -10.53 11.00
N VAL A 38 6.48 -9.42 10.41
CA VAL A 38 5.51 -9.48 9.32
C VAL A 38 6.13 -9.20 7.96
N SER A 39 6.87 -8.08 7.83
CA SER A 39 7.41 -7.68 6.53
C SER A 39 8.35 -8.73 5.92
N PRO A 40 9.29 -9.38 6.67
CA PRO A 40 10.11 -10.46 6.12
C PRO A 40 9.27 -11.65 5.64
N TRP A 41 8.26 -12.05 6.41
CA TRP A 41 7.36 -13.13 6.01
C TRP A 41 6.59 -12.79 4.72
N VAL A 42 6.12 -11.53 4.59
CA VAL A 42 5.48 -11.06 3.34
C VAL A 42 6.43 -11.16 2.16
N LEU A 43 7.69 -10.76 2.33
CA LEU A 43 8.71 -10.87 1.28
C LEU A 43 8.92 -12.32 0.85
N ASP A 44 8.97 -13.27 1.78
CA ASP A 44 9.10 -14.70 1.49
C ASP A 44 7.89 -15.21 0.68
N GLN A 45 6.66 -14.81 1.05
CA GLN A 45 5.45 -15.19 0.30
C GLN A 45 5.47 -14.62 -1.13
N LEU A 46 5.83 -13.36 -1.30
CA LEU A 46 5.92 -12.72 -2.61
C LEU A 46 6.98 -13.40 -3.48
N ASN A 47 8.14 -13.69 -2.92
CA ASN A 47 9.24 -14.36 -3.61
C ASN A 47 8.84 -15.77 -4.09
N ALA A 48 8.18 -16.57 -3.24
CA ALA A 48 7.71 -17.92 -3.59
C ALA A 48 6.74 -17.94 -4.78
N HIS A 49 6.07 -16.83 -5.09
CA HIS A 49 5.15 -16.66 -6.21
C HIS A 49 5.70 -15.80 -7.34
N ASN A 50 6.98 -15.44 -7.33
CA ASN A 50 7.59 -14.49 -8.27
C ASN A 50 6.79 -13.19 -8.42
N ALA A 51 6.23 -12.71 -7.30
CA ALA A 51 5.37 -11.55 -7.23
C ALA A 51 6.14 -10.31 -6.78
N LYS A 52 5.78 -9.15 -7.32
CA LYS A 52 6.21 -7.85 -6.81
C LYS A 52 5.02 -7.08 -6.25
N ALA A 53 5.27 -6.25 -5.27
CA ALA A 53 4.27 -5.44 -4.58
C ALA A 53 4.80 -4.03 -4.32
N THR A 54 3.97 -3.14 -3.80
CA THR A 54 4.39 -1.82 -3.32
C THR A 54 4.11 -1.71 -1.82
N PHE A 55 5.12 -1.25 -1.08
CA PHE A 55 5.05 -1.04 0.36
C PHE A 55 4.93 0.45 0.65
N PHE A 56 3.83 0.86 1.27
CA PHE A 56 3.63 2.22 1.79
C PHE A 56 4.11 2.25 3.24
N CYS A 57 5.36 2.72 3.40
CA CYS A 57 6.08 2.59 4.65
C CYS A 57 5.84 3.77 5.59
N ILE A 58 5.68 3.48 6.89
CA ILE A 58 5.70 4.47 7.96
C ILE A 58 7.17 4.83 8.24
N GLY A 59 7.51 6.13 8.16
CA GLY A 59 8.89 6.60 8.32
C GLY A 59 9.51 6.25 9.67
N ASP A 60 8.73 6.25 10.75
CA ASP A 60 9.17 5.82 12.08
C ASP A 60 9.59 4.34 12.09
N ASN A 61 8.86 3.47 11.39
CA ASN A 61 9.19 2.06 11.26
C ASN A 61 10.45 1.84 10.41
N VAL A 62 10.63 2.62 9.34
CA VAL A 62 11.87 2.57 8.55
C VAL A 62 13.08 2.97 9.39
N THR A 63 12.94 4.02 10.20
CA THR A 63 13.99 4.46 11.12
C THR A 63 14.35 3.39 12.17
N LYS A 64 13.34 2.68 12.69
CA LYS A 64 13.54 1.61 13.68
C LYS A 64 14.09 0.31 13.09
N TYR A 65 13.72 0.01 11.84
CA TYR A 65 14.02 -1.28 11.21
C TYR A 65 14.66 -1.12 9.82
N PRO A 66 15.76 -0.36 9.68
CA PRO A 66 16.36 -0.05 8.39
C PRO A 66 16.84 -1.31 7.65
N ALA A 67 17.30 -2.33 8.36
CA ALA A 67 17.72 -3.59 7.75
C ALA A 67 16.57 -4.32 7.05
N ILE A 68 15.35 -4.24 7.58
CA ILE A 68 14.17 -4.84 6.95
C ILE A 68 13.73 -4.01 5.74
N PHE A 69 13.76 -2.69 5.85
CA PHE A 69 13.48 -1.80 4.73
C PHE A 69 14.44 -2.04 3.56
N ASN A 70 15.73 -2.20 3.85
CA ASN A 70 16.72 -2.53 2.82
C ASN A 70 16.45 -3.89 2.14
N LYS A 71 15.87 -4.89 2.85
CA LYS A 71 15.42 -6.13 2.22
C LYS A 71 14.26 -5.90 1.25
N VAL A 72 13.31 -5.01 1.58
CA VAL A 72 12.21 -4.64 0.66
C VAL A 72 12.77 -4.04 -0.63
N ILE A 73 13.73 -3.12 -0.52
CA ILE A 73 14.42 -2.49 -1.65
C ILE A 73 15.19 -3.53 -2.48
N ALA A 74 16.02 -4.34 -1.82
CA ALA A 74 16.84 -5.36 -2.48
C ALA A 74 16.01 -6.40 -3.24
N ALA A 75 14.79 -6.68 -2.77
CA ALA A 75 13.82 -7.54 -3.44
C ALA A 75 13.09 -6.84 -4.61
N SER A 76 13.46 -5.59 -4.96
CA SER A 76 12.89 -4.80 -6.06
C SER A 76 11.38 -4.60 -5.95
N HIS A 77 10.88 -4.39 -4.75
CA HIS A 77 9.51 -3.94 -4.52
C HIS A 77 9.39 -2.42 -4.67
N GLY A 78 8.20 -1.94 -5.00
CA GLY A 78 7.89 -0.51 -5.01
C GLY A 78 7.84 0.05 -3.59
N ILE A 79 8.22 1.31 -3.44
CA ILE A 79 8.17 2.04 -2.16
C ILE A 79 7.24 3.23 -2.31
N GLY A 80 6.42 3.47 -1.29
CA GLY A 80 5.57 4.65 -1.13
C GLY A 80 5.67 5.21 0.28
N ASN A 81 5.35 6.50 0.40
CA ASN A 81 5.32 7.22 1.67
C ASN A 81 3.96 7.04 2.35
N HIS A 82 3.96 6.63 3.63
CA HIS A 82 2.74 6.47 4.46
C HIS A 82 2.75 7.38 5.69
N THR A 83 3.31 8.59 5.57
CA THR A 83 3.63 9.53 6.65
C THR A 83 4.72 9.00 7.60
N PHE A 84 5.27 9.86 8.46
CA PHE A 84 6.25 9.42 9.46
C PHE A 84 5.58 8.80 10.69
N SER A 85 4.49 9.43 11.18
CA SER A 85 3.82 9.08 12.44
C SER A 85 2.43 8.45 12.24
N HIS A 86 2.09 8.02 11.03
CA HIS A 86 0.78 7.45 10.68
C HIS A 86 -0.39 8.41 11.01
N TYR A 87 -0.22 9.71 10.75
CA TYR A 87 -1.20 10.74 11.08
C TYR A 87 -2.46 10.63 10.20
N ASN A 88 -3.61 10.80 10.85
CA ASN A 88 -4.89 10.94 10.16
C ASN A 88 -5.05 12.36 9.59
N GLY A 89 -5.09 12.49 8.26
CA GLY A 89 -5.13 13.79 7.59
C GLY A 89 -6.34 14.65 7.98
N TRP A 90 -7.50 14.03 8.30
CA TRP A 90 -8.68 14.78 8.73
C TRP A 90 -8.57 15.33 10.15
N LYS A 91 -7.69 14.74 10.98
CA LYS A 91 -7.50 15.11 12.38
C LYS A 91 -6.22 15.92 12.62
N THR A 92 -5.45 16.19 11.57
CA THR A 92 -4.15 16.84 11.65
C THR A 92 -4.18 18.13 10.83
N SER A 93 -3.64 19.22 11.39
CA SER A 93 -3.52 20.47 10.65
C SER A 93 -2.72 20.28 9.36
N VAL A 94 -3.03 21.06 8.31
CA VAL A 94 -2.33 20.95 7.02
C VAL A 94 -0.81 21.07 7.21
N LYS A 95 -0.35 22.07 7.99
CA LYS A 95 1.08 22.29 8.24
C LYS A 95 1.76 21.06 8.86
N ASN A 96 1.17 20.50 9.91
CA ASN A 96 1.75 19.37 10.63
C ASN A 96 1.70 18.08 9.77
N TYR A 97 0.62 17.89 8.99
CA TYR A 97 0.48 16.74 8.11
C TYR A 97 1.54 16.73 7.00
N ILE A 98 1.73 17.88 6.34
CA ILE A 98 2.75 18.01 5.28
C ILE A 98 4.16 17.81 5.86
N LYS A 99 4.47 18.45 7.02
CA LYS A 99 5.76 18.27 7.70
C LYS A 99 6.04 16.80 8.06
N ASP A 100 5.03 16.05 8.46
CA ASP A 100 5.16 14.63 8.80
C ASP A 100 5.45 13.76 7.55
N ILE A 101 4.85 14.11 6.40
CA ILE A 101 5.12 13.48 5.11
C ILE A 101 6.54 13.78 4.63
N GLU A 102 6.97 15.04 4.74
CA GLU A 102 8.33 15.46 4.38
C GLU A 102 9.38 14.76 5.26
N LYS A 103 9.10 14.60 6.55
CA LYS A 103 9.96 13.83 7.45
C LYS A 103 10.07 12.36 7.03
N CYS A 104 8.97 11.75 6.60
CA CYS A 104 8.99 10.39 6.06
C CYS A 104 9.81 10.34 4.76
N ALA A 105 9.58 11.28 3.84
CA ALA A 105 10.32 11.36 2.57
C ALA A 105 11.83 11.40 2.79
N ALA A 106 12.30 12.26 3.69
CA ALA A 106 13.73 12.36 4.01
C ALA A 106 14.33 11.03 4.51
N VAL A 107 13.56 10.26 5.31
CA VAL A 107 14.00 8.93 5.75
C VAL A 107 14.06 7.95 4.58
N LEU A 108 13.03 7.89 3.75
CA LEU A 108 12.99 6.97 2.59
C LEU A 108 14.10 7.27 1.59
N GLU A 109 14.31 8.54 1.27
CA GLU A 109 15.31 9.03 0.31
C GLU A 109 16.75 8.80 0.81
N GLY A 110 16.95 8.76 2.12
CA GLY A 110 18.24 8.37 2.72
C GLY A 110 18.67 6.93 2.40
N HIS A 111 17.74 6.06 2.00
CA HIS A 111 17.99 4.68 1.59
C HIS A 111 17.87 4.46 0.07
N LEU A 112 17.25 5.40 -0.64
CA LEU A 112 16.95 5.32 -2.05
C LEU A 112 17.67 6.46 -2.80
N SER A 113 18.11 6.21 -4.01
CA SER A 113 18.70 7.27 -4.85
C SER A 113 17.57 8.05 -5.56
N GLY A 114 16.85 8.89 -4.82
CA GLY A 114 15.87 9.79 -5.41
C GLY A 114 14.54 9.90 -4.73
N PHE A 115 13.70 10.80 -5.25
CA PHE A 115 12.36 11.11 -4.75
C PHE A 115 11.41 9.92 -4.86
N VAL A 116 10.62 9.70 -3.80
CA VAL A 116 9.58 8.65 -3.72
C VAL A 116 8.23 9.27 -4.05
N PRO A 117 7.74 9.16 -5.30
CA PRO A 117 6.56 9.90 -5.75
C PRO A 117 5.23 9.30 -5.29
N LEU A 118 5.22 8.06 -4.79
CA LEU A 118 3.98 7.41 -4.36
C LEU A 118 3.67 7.76 -2.91
N PHE A 119 2.45 8.23 -2.67
CA PHE A 119 1.95 8.54 -1.33
C PHE A 119 0.59 7.90 -1.11
N ARG A 120 0.37 7.28 0.05
CA ARG A 120 -0.95 6.82 0.49
C ARG A 120 -1.28 7.45 1.84
N PRO A 121 -2.44 8.14 1.97
CA PRO A 121 -2.84 8.72 3.24
C PRO A 121 -3.28 7.61 4.21
N PRO A 122 -2.79 7.62 5.47
CA PRO A 122 -3.30 6.74 6.51
C PRO A 122 -4.82 6.79 6.62
N TYR A 123 -5.44 5.62 6.81
CA TYR A 123 -6.91 5.47 6.85
C TYR A 123 -7.64 5.89 5.57
N GLY A 124 -6.96 6.20 4.46
CA GLY A 124 -7.53 6.83 3.28
C GLY A 124 -8.05 8.25 3.53
N ARG A 125 -7.57 8.93 4.57
CA ARG A 125 -8.09 10.22 5.03
C ARG A 125 -7.13 11.35 4.72
N ILE A 126 -7.50 12.14 3.72
CA ILE A 126 -6.77 13.32 3.28
C ILE A 126 -7.76 14.45 2.96
N THR A 127 -7.44 15.68 3.31
CA THR A 127 -8.26 16.85 2.94
C THR A 127 -7.92 17.31 1.52
N PRO A 128 -8.86 17.99 0.81
CA PRO A 128 -8.58 18.53 -0.52
C PRO A 128 -7.38 19.49 -0.55
N LYS A 129 -7.17 20.24 0.51
CA LYS A 129 -6.03 21.19 0.63
C LYS A 129 -4.70 20.42 0.74
N GLN A 130 -4.63 19.40 1.61
CA GLN A 130 -3.45 18.53 1.73
C GLN A 130 -3.14 17.83 0.39
N ALA A 131 -4.16 17.26 -0.26
CA ALA A 131 -4.00 16.59 -1.54
C ALA A 131 -3.44 17.50 -2.63
N ARG A 132 -3.95 18.74 -2.75
CA ARG A 132 -3.44 19.73 -3.72
C ARG A 132 -1.97 20.09 -3.49
N ILE A 133 -1.57 20.27 -2.24
CA ILE A 133 -0.18 20.58 -1.88
C ILE A 133 0.73 19.43 -2.30
N LEU A 134 0.39 18.18 -1.93
CA LEU A 134 1.20 17.01 -2.27
C LEU A 134 1.30 16.78 -3.78
N GLN A 135 0.21 16.96 -4.51
CA GLN A 135 0.22 16.86 -5.98
C GLN A 135 1.09 17.95 -6.62
N ALA A 136 1.09 19.17 -6.07
CA ALA A 136 1.98 20.24 -6.52
C ALA A 136 3.45 19.95 -6.22
N GLN A 137 3.75 19.15 -5.20
CA GLN A 137 5.09 18.65 -4.85
C GLN A 137 5.49 17.39 -5.67
N GLY A 138 4.66 16.94 -6.62
CA GLY A 138 4.95 15.78 -7.46
C GLY A 138 4.47 14.43 -6.92
N TYR A 139 3.74 14.39 -5.81
CA TYR A 139 3.21 13.13 -5.30
C TYR A 139 2.01 12.62 -6.10
N SER A 140 2.03 11.34 -6.41
CA SER A 140 0.87 10.56 -6.85
C SER A 140 0.15 9.98 -5.63
N ILE A 141 -1.08 10.43 -5.38
CA ILE A 141 -1.89 9.94 -4.27
C ILE A 141 -2.55 8.63 -4.68
N VAL A 142 -2.10 7.54 -4.07
CA VAL A 142 -2.57 6.18 -4.37
C VAL A 142 -3.58 5.74 -3.31
N MET A 143 -4.78 5.45 -3.78
CA MET A 143 -5.85 4.84 -3.00
C MET A 143 -5.95 3.34 -3.34
N TRP A 144 -7.14 2.78 -3.38
CA TRP A 144 -7.36 1.37 -3.69
C TRP A 144 -8.73 1.11 -4.32
N SER A 145 -8.83 0.03 -5.07
CA SER A 145 -10.10 -0.50 -5.54
C SER A 145 -10.63 -1.62 -4.64
N VAL A 146 -9.73 -2.36 -3.94
CA VAL A 146 -10.08 -3.48 -3.08
C VAL A 146 -9.38 -3.37 -1.73
N LEU A 147 -10.15 -3.46 -0.63
CA LEU A 147 -9.65 -3.47 0.75
C LEU A 147 -9.85 -4.85 1.36
N SER A 148 -8.78 -5.51 1.76
CA SER A 148 -8.83 -6.84 2.39
C SER A 148 -9.55 -6.83 3.74
N LYS A 149 -9.39 -5.75 4.53
CA LYS A 149 -9.75 -5.63 5.94
C LYS A 149 -9.00 -6.62 6.84
N ASP A 150 -7.80 -7.00 6.49
CA ASP A 150 -6.96 -7.92 7.25
C ASP A 150 -6.68 -7.45 8.70
N TYR A 151 -6.69 -6.14 8.94
CA TYR A 151 -6.54 -5.51 10.26
C TYR A 151 -7.79 -5.59 11.15
N ASP A 152 -8.95 -5.99 10.61
CA ASP A 152 -10.21 -6.01 11.34
C ASP A 152 -10.40 -7.36 12.04
N HIS A 153 -10.25 -7.37 13.38
CA HIS A 153 -10.39 -8.58 14.20
C HIS A 153 -11.82 -9.11 14.30
N ASN A 154 -12.80 -8.32 13.86
CA ASN A 154 -14.22 -8.71 13.90
C ASN A 154 -14.65 -9.54 12.68
N ILE A 155 -13.78 -9.67 11.67
CA ILE A 155 -14.06 -10.53 10.52
C ILE A 155 -13.22 -11.80 10.57
N SER A 156 -13.80 -12.90 10.08
CA SER A 156 -13.06 -14.14 9.93
C SER A 156 -12.01 -14.03 8.81
N ARG A 157 -10.95 -14.85 8.92
CA ARG A 157 -9.96 -14.95 7.85
C ARG A 157 -10.57 -15.40 6.51
N GLN A 158 -11.63 -16.21 6.53
CA GLN A 158 -12.39 -16.62 5.36
C GLN A 158 -13.13 -15.42 4.73
N GLN A 159 -13.75 -14.57 5.56
CA GLN A 159 -14.37 -13.35 5.08
C GLN A 159 -13.34 -12.38 4.51
N CYS A 160 -12.17 -12.24 5.15
CA CYS A 160 -11.06 -11.45 4.63
C CYS A 160 -10.60 -11.94 3.25
N LEU A 161 -10.43 -13.26 3.06
CA LEU A 161 -10.12 -13.86 1.77
C LEU A 161 -11.21 -13.57 0.72
N LYS A 162 -12.48 -13.76 1.08
CA LYS A 162 -13.63 -13.47 0.20
C LYS A 162 -13.65 -12.01 -0.23
N ASN A 163 -13.35 -11.08 0.68
CA ASN A 163 -13.27 -9.65 0.36
C ASN A 163 -12.31 -9.36 -0.80
N VAL A 164 -11.22 -10.12 -0.91
CA VAL A 164 -10.22 -9.93 -1.97
C VAL A 164 -10.63 -10.69 -3.23
N ILE A 165 -10.74 -12.02 -3.18
CA ILE A 165 -10.87 -12.85 -4.38
C ILE A 165 -12.17 -12.59 -5.16
N THR A 166 -13.24 -12.11 -4.50
CA THR A 166 -14.51 -11.77 -5.17
C THR A 166 -14.43 -10.45 -5.95
N HIS A 167 -13.51 -9.55 -5.58
CA HIS A 167 -13.50 -8.19 -6.13
C HIS A 167 -12.26 -7.86 -6.95
N ILE A 168 -11.20 -8.68 -6.87
CA ILE A 168 -10.00 -8.43 -7.66
C ILE A 168 -10.25 -8.74 -9.15
N LYS A 169 -9.69 -7.88 -9.99
CA LYS A 169 -9.66 -8.00 -11.46
C LYS A 169 -8.36 -7.36 -11.96
N PRO A 170 -7.94 -7.61 -13.21
CA PRO A 170 -6.80 -6.90 -13.79
C PRO A 170 -6.89 -5.39 -13.58
N GLY A 171 -5.79 -4.81 -13.12
CA GLY A 171 -5.69 -3.39 -12.76
C GLY A 171 -6.08 -3.04 -11.32
N SER A 172 -6.60 -3.99 -10.54
CA SER A 172 -6.95 -3.72 -9.15
C SER A 172 -5.73 -3.35 -8.31
N ILE A 173 -5.89 -2.34 -7.46
CA ILE A 173 -4.99 -2.02 -6.35
C ILE A 173 -5.62 -2.61 -5.09
N VAL A 174 -4.93 -3.57 -4.48
CA VAL A 174 -5.38 -4.30 -3.29
C VAL A 174 -4.59 -3.86 -2.08
N VAL A 175 -5.28 -3.50 -0.98
CA VAL A 175 -4.64 -3.13 0.28
C VAL A 175 -4.62 -4.30 1.25
N PHE A 176 -3.42 -4.62 1.69
CA PHE A 176 -3.07 -5.39 2.88
C PHE A 176 -2.26 -4.51 3.83
N HIS A 177 -1.98 -5.01 5.04
CA HIS A 177 -1.16 -4.33 6.03
C HIS A 177 -0.09 -5.29 6.56
N ASP A 178 1.18 -4.92 6.40
CA ASP A 178 2.28 -5.67 6.99
C ASP A 178 2.53 -5.20 8.44
N SER A 179 1.49 -5.34 9.26
CA SER A 179 1.44 -4.93 10.66
C SER A 179 1.03 -6.10 11.57
N LEU A 180 1.44 -6.05 12.85
CA LEU A 180 1.08 -7.09 13.83
C LEU A 180 -0.43 -7.30 13.94
N LYS A 181 -1.17 -6.21 13.84
CA LYS A 181 -2.64 -6.24 13.89
C LYS A 181 -3.25 -7.05 12.75
N ALA A 182 -2.69 -6.98 11.56
CA ALA A 182 -3.19 -7.68 10.39
C ALA A 182 -2.68 -9.12 10.28
N PHE A 183 -1.57 -9.45 10.93
CA PHE A 183 -0.79 -10.65 10.66
C PHE A 183 -1.57 -11.96 10.72
N LYS A 184 -2.44 -12.11 11.71
CA LYS A 184 -3.28 -13.32 11.86
C LYS A 184 -4.14 -13.61 10.62
N ASN A 185 -4.76 -12.58 10.06
CA ASN A 185 -5.57 -12.71 8.85
C ASN A 185 -4.67 -12.80 7.60
N LEU A 186 -3.62 -11.98 7.54
CA LEU A 186 -2.70 -11.91 6.42
C LEU A 186 -2.03 -13.27 6.15
N GLN A 187 -1.58 -13.99 7.19
CA GLN A 187 -0.98 -15.32 7.07
C GLN A 187 -1.89 -16.34 6.35
N TYR A 188 -3.19 -16.22 6.54
CA TYR A 188 -4.14 -17.10 5.88
C TYR A 188 -4.50 -16.63 4.46
N VAL A 189 -4.60 -15.31 4.26
CA VAL A 189 -5.16 -14.71 3.05
C VAL A 189 -4.12 -14.56 1.95
N LEU A 190 -2.93 -14.04 2.27
CA LEU A 190 -1.93 -13.69 1.25
C LEU A 190 -1.50 -14.87 0.38
N PRO A 191 -1.13 -16.06 0.93
CA PRO A 191 -0.76 -17.20 0.09
C PRO A 191 -1.88 -17.64 -0.85
N LYS A 192 -3.16 -17.57 -0.40
CA LYS A 192 -4.32 -17.96 -1.20
C LYS A 192 -4.64 -16.95 -2.29
N VAL A 193 -4.43 -15.66 -2.05
CA VAL A 193 -4.58 -14.61 -3.06
C VAL A 193 -3.49 -14.75 -4.12
N LEU A 194 -2.25 -14.98 -3.73
CA LEU A 194 -1.14 -15.22 -4.66
C LEU A 194 -1.39 -16.45 -5.53
N ALA A 195 -1.79 -17.58 -4.92
CA ALA A 195 -2.15 -18.79 -5.65
C ALA A 195 -3.34 -18.56 -6.61
N HIS A 196 -4.34 -17.76 -6.18
CA HIS A 196 -5.46 -17.39 -7.04
C HIS A 196 -4.99 -16.56 -8.25
N CYS A 197 -4.14 -15.56 -8.05
CA CYS A 197 -3.57 -14.79 -9.16
C CYS A 197 -2.82 -15.69 -10.15
N THR A 198 -1.98 -16.60 -9.66
CA THR A 198 -1.27 -17.58 -10.49
C THR A 198 -2.25 -18.44 -11.31
N LYS A 199 -3.29 -18.98 -10.65
CA LYS A 199 -4.33 -19.80 -11.32
C LYS A 199 -5.05 -19.04 -12.43
N MET A 200 -5.28 -17.74 -12.23
CA MET A 200 -5.94 -16.87 -13.22
C MET A 200 -4.99 -16.37 -14.32
N GLY A 201 -3.71 -16.71 -14.27
CA GLY A 201 -2.69 -16.18 -15.19
C GLY A 201 -2.37 -14.70 -14.97
N TRP A 202 -2.63 -14.17 -13.77
CA TRP A 202 -2.36 -12.78 -13.42
C TRP A 202 -0.98 -12.63 -12.79
N GLN A 203 -0.29 -11.57 -13.17
CA GLN A 203 0.99 -11.17 -12.58
C GLN A 203 0.77 -10.16 -11.46
N CYS A 204 1.42 -10.36 -10.32
CA CYS A 204 1.49 -9.35 -9.27
C CYS A 204 2.71 -8.46 -9.50
N LYS A 205 2.50 -7.15 -9.73
CA LYS A 205 3.56 -6.17 -10.00
C LYS A 205 3.54 -5.02 -8.99
N ALA A 206 4.68 -4.37 -8.81
CA ALA A 206 4.74 -3.08 -8.12
C ALA A 206 3.97 -2.02 -8.93
N LEU A 207 3.42 -1.02 -8.23
CA LEU A 207 2.76 0.11 -8.87
C LEU A 207 3.74 0.83 -9.81
N PRO A 208 3.30 1.23 -11.00
CA PRO A 208 4.13 2.01 -11.89
C PRO A 208 4.38 3.40 -11.28
N VAL A 209 5.63 3.84 -11.37
CA VAL A 209 6.04 5.21 -11.07
C VAL A 209 6.01 5.96 -12.39
N SER A 210 5.09 6.92 -12.54
CA SER A 210 5.11 7.81 -13.70
C SER A 210 6.40 8.63 -13.67
N LYS A 211 7.15 8.55 -14.75
CA LYS A 211 8.30 9.44 -14.95
C LYS A 211 7.85 10.87 -15.21
#